data_3e3487b87d73ca038960ae615095afa7
#
_entry.id   3e3487b87d73ca038960ae615095afa7
#
_cell.length_a   1.000
_cell.length_b   1.000
_cell.length_c   1.000
_cell.angle_alpha   90.00
_cell.angle_beta   90.00
_cell.angle_gamma   90.00
#
_symmetry.space_group_name_H-M   'P 1'
#
loop_
_entity.id
_entity.type
_entity.pdbx_description
1 polymer ?
#
loop_
_entity_poly.entity_id
_entity_poly.type
_entity_poly.pdbx_seq_one_letter_code
_entity_poly.pdbx_strand_id
1 'polypeptide(L)'
;LLTVLGHGDSQAVVGVVPPMLAGALLALTGVLLVADLKQPGRFYYLITRGNWESWLVKGAYLLGGFAALTAAWWIVGLTDTGSVLPWLVAPTVLLALATAGYTAYLFGQCEGRDLWQEPILLPILLWQTVVGGGAAYMLMALVMDVPEAATLQWVFLAGLVANALLVAVETRGKHSRHVTMAIADLTQGGQKGLFKIWVFAGIAAPVALLLVALLLGGNGTIPAALAGASALGGLLAYENAYVRAGQSVPLS
;
A
#
# COMPACT_ATOMS: atom_id res chain seq x y z
N LEU A 1 0.25 -3.97 -14.74
CA LEU A 1 1.49 -3.90 -15.51
C LEU A 1 1.65 -5.14 -16.39
N LEU A 2 1.77 -6.35 -15.84
CA LEU A 2 1.98 -7.59 -16.61
C LEU A 2 0.94 -7.79 -17.72
N THR A 3 -0.33 -7.53 -17.45
CA THR A 3 -1.40 -7.59 -18.46
C THR A 3 -1.15 -6.62 -19.63
N VAL A 4 -0.68 -5.40 -19.32
CA VAL A 4 -0.36 -4.36 -20.33
C VAL A 4 0.90 -4.74 -21.14
N LEU A 5 1.82 -5.47 -20.52
CA LEU A 5 3.04 -5.98 -21.18
C LEU A 5 2.79 -7.26 -22.01
N GLY A 6 1.54 -7.72 -22.14
CA GLY A 6 1.18 -8.86 -22.96
C GLY A 6 1.19 -10.22 -22.23
N HIS A 7 1.38 -10.23 -20.91
CA HIS A 7 1.37 -11.46 -20.10
C HIS A 7 -0.01 -11.76 -19.48
N GLY A 8 -1.08 -11.25 -20.06
CA GLY A 8 -2.45 -11.50 -19.60
C GLY A 8 -2.82 -12.99 -19.55
N ASP A 9 -2.20 -13.80 -20.41
CA ASP A 9 -2.44 -15.25 -20.50
C ASP A 9 -1.73 -16.06 -19.39
N SER A 10 -0.89 -15.42 -18.58
CA SER A 10 -0.25 -16.05 -17.42
C SER A 10 -1.26 -16.25 -16.30
N GLN A 11 -2.08 -17.30 -16.43
CA GLN A 11 -3.25 -17.55 -15.55
C GLN A 11 -2.89 -17.50 -14.06
N ALA A 12 -1.86 -18.22 -13.62
CA ALA A 12 -1.48 -18.27 -12.21
C ALA A 12 -0.97 -16.90 -11.69
N VAL A 13 -0.06 -16.26 -12.43
CA VAL A 13 0.68 -15.06 -12.00
C VAL A 13 -0.10 -13.75 -12.17
N VAL A 14 -1.07 -13.74 -13.09
CA VAL A 14 -1.85 -12.53 -13.40
C VAL A 14 -3.32 -12.72 -13.04
N GLY A 15 -3.90 -13.88 -13.40
CA GLY A 15 -5.32 -14.11 -13.30
C GLY A 15 -5.79 -14.61 -11.93
N VAL A 16 -4.99 -15.40 -11.21
CA VAL A 16 -5.47 -16.15 -10.04
C VAL A 16 -4.80 -15.68 -8.74
N VAL A 17 -3.49 -15.77 -8.62
CA VAL A 17 -2.81 -15.56 -7.33
C VAL A 17 -2.84 -14.11 -6.86
N PRO A 18 -2.55 -13.08 -7.68
CA PRO A 18 -2.63 -11.70 -7.23
C PRO A 18 -4.02 -11.25 -6.80
N PRO A 19 -5.11 -11.53 -7.55
CA PRO A 19 -6.45 -11.13 -7.10
C PRO A 19 -6.91 -11.93 -5.87
N MET A 20 -6.52 -13.20 -5.73
CA MET A 20 -6.79 -13.99 -4.53
C MET A 20 -6.10 -13.37 -3.30
N LEU A 21 -4.81 -13.01 -3.42
CA LEU A 21 -4.06 -12.36 -2.36
C LEU A 21 -4.67 -10.99 -2.02
N ALA A 22 -4.96 -10.18 -3.04
CA ALA A 22 -5.58 -8.87 -2.84
C ALA A 22 -6.96 -9.00 -2.16
N GLY A 23 -7.78 -9.95 -2.59
CA GLY A 23 -9.08 -10.24 -1.98
C GLY A 23 -8.98 -10.69 -0.53
N ALA A 24 -8.02 -11.57 -0.22
CA ALA A 24 -7.76 -12.03 1.15
C ALA A 24 -7.33 -10.88 2.08
N LEU A 25 -6.39 -10.03 1.63
CA LEU A 25 -5.93 -8.86 2.38
C LEU A 25 -7.04 -7.83 2.55
N LEU A 26 -7.86 -7.63 1.52
CA LEU A 26 -9.01 -6.74 1.58
C LEU A 26 -10.08 -7.25 2.56
N ALA A 27 -10.35 -8.55 2.57
CA ALA A 27 -11.26 -9.18 3.54
C ALA A 27 -10.73 -9.01 4.97
N LEU A 28 -9.42 -9.24 5.18
CA LEU A 28 -8.78 -9.01 6.48
C LEU A 28 -8.90 -7.54 6.90
N THR A 29 -8.66 -6.60 5.99
CA THR A 29 -8.82 -5.17 6.24
C THR A 29 -10.26 -4.85 6.66
N GLY A 30 -11.25 -5.39 5.94
CA GLY A 30 -12.67 -5.23 6.28
C GLY A 30 -13.02 -5.77 7.67
N VAL A 31 -12.52 -6.95 8.01
CA VAL A 31 -12.70 -7.55 9.36
C VAL A 31 -12.09 -6.66 10.44
N LEU A 32 -10.86 -6.19 10.25
CA LEU A 32 -10.18 -5.31 11.21
C LEU A 32 -10.92 -3.98 11.38
N LEU A 33 -11.38 -3.36 10.28
CA LEU A 33 -12.15 -2.12 10.34
C LEU A 33 -13.47 -2.31 11.10
N VAL A 34 -14.17 -3.41 10.88
CA VAL A 34 -15.42 -3.71 11.61
C VAL A 34 -15.14 -3.99 13.08
N ALA A 35 -14.06 -4.73 13.38
CA ALA A 35 -13.68 -5.07 14.75
C ALA A 35 -13.28 -3.84 15.58
N ASP A 36 -12.70 -2.82 14.93
CA ASP A 36 -12.29 -1.56 15.58
C ASP A 36 -13.49 -0.62 15.88
N LEU A 37 -14.66 -0.89 15.34
CA LEU A 37 -15.85 -0.10 15.62
C LEU A 37 -16.33 -0.35 17.07
N LYS A 38 -16.66 0.73 17.80
CA LYS A 38 -17.29 0.61 19.14
C LYS A 38 -18.56 -0.23 19.15
N GLN A 39 -19.27 -0.34 18.03
CA GLN A 39 -20.49 -1.10 17.83
C GLN A 39 -20.43 -1.87 16.50
N PRO A 40 -19.70 -2.99 16.41
CA PRO A 40 -19.53 -3.76 15.16
C PRO A 40 -20.85 -4.17 14.51
N GLY A 41 -21.88 -4.52 15.30
CA GLY A 41 -23.19 -4.90 14.80
C GLY A 41 -23.95 -3.79 14.07
N ARG A 42 -23.48 -2.56 14.09
CA ARG A 42 -24.07 -1.44 13.34
C ARG A 42 -23.30 -1.10 12.05
N PHE A 43 -22.31 -1.90 11.69
CA PHE A 43 -21.52 -1.68 10.48
C PHE A 43 -22.38 -1.50 9.22
N TYR A 44 -23.47 -2.27 9.09
CA TYR A 44 -24.35 -2.16 7.93
C TYR A 44 -25.02 -0.78 7.76
N TYR A 45 -25.09 0.04 8.83
CA TYR A 45 -25.56 1.42 8.70
C TYR A 45 -24.62 2.32 7.89
N LEU A 46 -23.34 1.99 7.79
CA LEU A 46 -22.43 2.71 6.88
C LEU A 46 -22.91 2.62 5.43
N ILE A 47 -23.48 1.46 5.05
CA ILE A 47 -23.97 1.22 3.69
C ILE A 47 -25.42 1.72 3.54
N THR A 48 -26.30 1.49 4.52
CA THR A 48 -27.73 1.74 4.38
C THR A 48 -28.18 3.14 4.80
N ARG A 49 -27.45 3.80 5.68
CA ARG A 49 -27.79 5.12 6.28
C ARG A 49 -26.57 6.00 6.46
N GLY A 50 -25.47 5.74 5.73
CA GLY A 50 -24.21 6.48 5.87
C GLY A 50 -24.34 7.93 5.41
N ASN A 51 -23.67 8.84 6.12
CA ASN A 51 -23.50 10.21 5.68
C ASN A 51 -22.43 10.28 4.59
N TRP A 52 -22.78 10.71 3.38
CA TRP A 52 -21.87 10.83 2.23
C TRP A 52 -20.76 11.89 2.40
N GLU A 53 -20.82 12.76 3.40
CA GLU A 53 -19.73 13.66 3.74
C GLU A 53 -18.57 12.91 4.43
N SER A 54 -18.87 11.79 5.09
CA SER A 54 -17.89 10.97 5.77
C SER A 54 -17.02 10.15 4.81
N TRP A 55 -15.72 10.31 4.91
CA TRP A 55 -14.77 9.47 4.17
C TRP A 55 -14.78 8.00 4.60
N LEU A 56 -15.23 7.70 5.82
CA LEU A 56 -15.45 6.32 6.24
C LEU A 56 -16.53 5.63 5.39
N VAL A 57 -17.63 6.35 5.08
CA VAL A 57 -18.72 5.86 4.22
C VAL A 57 -18.21 5.71 2.78
N LYS A 58 -17.56 6.74 2.23
CA LYS A 58 -16.97 6.68 0.89
C LYS A 58 -15.98 5.53 0.77
N GLY A 59 -15.12 5.33 1.79
CA GLY A 59 -14.18 4.22 1.86
C GLY A 59 -14.85 2.86 1.85
N ALA A 60 -15.97 2.68 2.56
CA ALA A 60 -16.70 1.42 2.53
C ALA A 60 -17.21 1.06 1.12
N TYR A 61 -17.68 2.03 0.35
CA TYR A 61 -18.08 1.82 -1.05
C TYR A 61 -16.88 1.58 -1.97
N LEU A 62 -15.76 2.29 -1.78
CA LEU A 62 -14.53 2.06 -2.54
C LEU A 62 -13.97 0.66 -2.30
N LEU A 63 -13.89 0.22 -1.04
CA LEU A 63 -13.47 -1.13 -0.65
C LEU A 63 -14.40 -2.19 -1.26
N GLY A 64 -15.73 -1.97 -1.19
CA GLY A 64 -16.73 -2.86 -1.79
C GLY A 64 -16.62 -2.96 -3.31
N GLY A 65 -16.44 -1.83 -3.99
CA GLY A 65 -16.23 -1.78 -5.44
C GLY A 65 -14.93 -2.46 -5.85
N PHE A 66 -13.83 -2.23 -5.11
CA PHE A 66 -12.55 -2.89 -5.36
C PHE A 66 -12.64 -4.40 -5.08
N ALA A 67 -13.37 -4.83 -4.04
CA ALA A 67 -13.63 -6.24 -3.77
C ALA A 67 -14.38 -6.91 -4.94
N ALA A 68 -15.42 -6.25 -5.48
CA ALA A 68 -16.20 -6.77 -6.60
C ALA A 68 -15.33 -6.92 -7.87
N LEU A 69 -14.49 -5.91 -8.19
CA LEU A 69 -13.56 -6.01 -9.33
C LEU A 69 -12.48 -7.07 -9.13
N THR A 70 -11.93 -7.18 -7.92
CA THR A 70 -10.95 -8.22 -7.58
C THR A 70 -11.55 -9.62 -7.73
N ALA A 71 -12.80 -9.82 -7.29
CA ALA A 71 -13.53 -11.07 -7.48
C ALA A 71 -13.82 -11.35 -8.97
N ALA A 72 -14.23 -10.33 -9.73
CA ALA A 72 -14.44 -10.47 -11.17
C ALA A 72 -13.14 -10.83 -11.89
N TRP A 73 -12.03 -10.19 -11.55
CA TRP A 73 -10.71 -10.52 -12.07
C TRP A 73 -10.34 -11.97 -11.78
N TRP A 74 -10.55 -12.41 -10.55
CA TRP A 74 -10.25 -13.78 -10.12
C TRP A 74 -11.09 -14.82 -10.86
N ILE A 75 -12.40 -14.56 -11.03
CA ILE A 75 -13.31 -15.44 -11.79
C ILE A 75 -12.85 -15.53 -13.26
N VAL A 76 -12.54 -14.39 -13.90
CA VAL A 76 -12.03 -14.36 -15.27
C VAL A 76 -10.71 -15.14 -15.37
N GLY A 77 -9.81 -14.98 -14.40
CA GLY A 77 -8.55 -15.72 -14.33
C GLY A 77 -8.75 -17.23 -14.19
N LEU A 78 -9.77 -17.69 -13.48
CA LEU A 78 -10.09 -19.12 -13.34
C LEU A 78 -10.71 -19.74 -14.62
N THR A 79 -11.41 -18.94 -15.43
CA THR A 79 -12.14 -19.41 -16.61
C THR A 79 -11.35 -19.36 -17.92
N ASP A 80 -10.05 -18.99 -17.85
CA ASP A 80 -9.15 -18.87 -19.02
C ASP A 80 -9.65 -17.91 -20.10
N THR A 81 -10.41 -16.90 -19.71
CA THR A 81 -10.88 -15.84 -20.59
C THR A 81 -9.94 -14.63 -20.60
N GLY A 82 -8.63 -14.90 -20.83
CA GLY A 82 -7.56 -13.89 -20.81
C GLY A 82 -7.84 -12.65 -21.68
N SER A 83 -8.66 -12.78 -22.72
CA SER A 83 -9.11 -11.67 -23.58
C SER A 83 -9.94 -10.61 -22.85
N VAL A 84 -10.53 -10.91 -21.70
CA VAL A 84 -11.34 -9.98 -20.90
C VAL A 84 -10.49 -9.19 -19.90
N LEU A 85 -9.36 -9.74 -19.42
CA LEU A 85 -8.51 -9.12 -18.41
C LEU A 85 -8.06 -7.69 -18.77
N PRO A 86 -7.66 -7.36 -20.02
CA PRO A 86 -7.28 -6.00 -20.39
C PRO A 86 -8.36 -4.95 -20.09
N TRP A 87 -9.62 -5.32 -20.24
CA TRP A 87 -10.75 -4.40 -19.96
C TRP A 87 -10.96 -4.13 -18.48
N LEU A 88 -10.51 -5.06 -17.60
CA LEU A 88 -10.58 -4.89 -16.16
C LEU A 88 -9.40 -4.07 -15.62
N VAL A 89 -8.31 -3.87 -16.38
CA VAL A 89 -7.11 -3.15 -15.90
C VAL A 89 -7.45 -1.74 -15.44
N ALA A 90 -8.04 -0.93 -16.32
CA ALA A 90 -8.30 0.48 -16.01
C ALA A 90 -9.24 0.66 -14.79
N PRO A 91 -10.42 0.03 -14.71
CA PRO A 91 -11.28 0.18 -13.55
C PRO A 91 -10.64 -0.37 -12.27
N THR A 92 -9.87 -1.47 -12.35
CA THR A 92 -9.17 -2.02 -11.17
C THR A 92 -8.08 -1.08 -10.67
N VAL A 93 -7.27 -0.50 -11.56
CA VAL A 93 -6.25 0.47 -11.18
C VAL A 93 -6.88 1.72 -10.55
N LEU A 94 -7.94 2.26 -11.14
CA LEU A 94 -8.64 3.43 -10.59
C LEU A 94 -9.20 3.16 -9.19
N LEU A 95 -9.87 2.02 -9.00
CA LEU A 95 -10.41 1.67 -7.68
C LEU A 95 -9.30 1.29 -6.69
N ALA A 96 -8.22 0.67 -7.11
CA ALA A 96 -7.07 0.40 -6.25
C ALA A 96 -6.45 1.71 -5.73
N LEU A 97 -6.21 2.68 -6.62
CA LEU A 97 -5.69 4.00 -6.24
C LEU A 97 -6.67 4.76 -5.33
N ALA A 98 -7.97 4.72 -5.63
CA ALA A 98 -8.98 5.32 -4.78
C ALA A 98 -9.07 4.65 -3.41
N THR A 99 -8.94 3.31 -3.37
CA THR A 99 -8.93 2.52 -2.13
C THR A 99 -7.69 2.78 -1.28
N ALA A 100 -6.53 3.01 -1.89
CA ALA A 100 -5.33 3.42 -1.17
C ALA A 100 -5.42 4.87 -0.69
N GLY A 101 -5.90 5.75 -1.56
CA GLY A 101 -5.92 7.20 -1.32
C GLY A 101 -6.99 7.66 -0.34
N TYR A 102 -8.13 6.96 -0.20
CA TYR A 102 -9.21 7.42 0.69
C TYR A 102 -8.75 7.53 2.16
N THR A 103 -7.76 6.75 2.56
CA THR A 103 -7.20 6.77 3.92
C THR A 103 -6.58 8.14 4.25
N ALA A 104 -5.94 8.82 3.27
CA ALA A 104 -5.43 10.17 3.47
C ALA A 104 -6.57 11.15 3.79
N TYR A 105 -7.68 11.05 3.08
CA TYR A 105 -8.86 11.90 3.33
C TYR A 105 -9.57 11.53 4.63
N LEU A 106 -9.59 10.24 5.00
CA LEU A 106 -10.14 9.80 6.28
C LEU A 106 -9.32 10.38 7.44
N PHE A 107 -7.99 10.34 7.35
CA PHE A 107 -7.10 10.99 8.32
C PHE A 107 -7.30 12.51 8.34
N GLY A 108 -7.48 13.14 7.19
CA GLY A 108 -7.77 14.57 7.08
C GLY A 108 -9.06 15.01 7.78
N GLN A 109 -10.00 14.11 8.07
CA GLN A 109 -11.19 14.38 8.87
C GLN A 109 -10.92 14.35 10.40
N CYS A 110 -9.74 13.93 10.82
CA CYS A 110 -9.33 14.00 12.22
C CYS A 110 -8.86 15.42 12.54
N GLU A 111 -9.83 16.37 12.68
CA GLU A 111 -9.56 17.76 13.06
C GLU A 111 -8.74 17.80 14.35
N GLY A 112 -7.77 18.68 14.43
CA GLY A 112 -6.84 18.75 15.55
C GLY A 112 -5.65 17.77 15.51
N ARG A 113 -5.49 17.00 14.41
CA ARG A 113 -4.32 16.15 14.15
C ARG A 113 -3.60 16.63 12.89
N ASP A 114 -2.90 17.76 12.99
CA ASP A 114 -2.30 18.48 11.87
C ASP A 114 -1.44 17.59 10.96
N LEU A 115 -0.63 16.66 11.52
CA LEU A 115 0.20 15.75 10.73
C LEU A 115 -0.64 14.89 9.76
N TRP A 116 -1.83 14.46 10.18
CA TRP A 116 -2.70 13.63 9.37
C TRP A 116 -3.47 14.41 8.30
N GLN A 117 -3.44 15.75 8.39
CA GLN A 117 -4.07 16.66 7.42
C GLN A 117 -3.09 17.15 6.36
N GLU A 118 -1.81 16.77 6.43
CA GLU A 118 -0.81 17.17 5.46
C GLU A 118 -1.10 16.60 4.06
N PRO A 119 -1.16 17.44 3.02
CA PRO A 119 -1.52 17.00 1.65
C PRO A 119 -0.56 15.95 1.07
N ILE A 120 0.67 15.90 1.58
CA ILE A 120 1.69 14.96 1.11
C ILE A 120 1.38 13.51 1.51
N LEU A 121 0.48 13.30 2.47
CA LEU A 121 0.08 11.95 2.89
C LEU A 121 -0.52 11.15 1.73
N LEU A 122 -1.34 11.77 0.88
CA LEU A 122 -1.94 11.10 -0.28
C LEU A 122 -0.88 10.51 -1.22
N PRO A 123 0.07 11.28 -1.78
CA PRO A 123 1.12 10.71 -2.64
C PRO A 123 2.00 9.69 -1.90
N ILE A 124 2.26 9.84 -0.60
CA ILE A 124 2.98 8.82 0.18
C ILE A 124 2.22 7.49 0.14
N LEU A 125 0.94 7.46 0.48
CA LEU A 125 0.11 6.24 0.46
C LEU A 125 0.02 5.61 -0.93
N LEU A 126 -0.09 6.42 -1.99
CA LEU A 126 -0.13 5.91 -3.36
C LEU A 126 1.20 5.21 -3.75
N TRP A 127 2.35 5.78 -3.40
CA TRP A 127 3.63 5.12 -3.67
C TRP A 127 3.87 3.90 -2.77
N GLN A 128 3.33 3.88 -1.58
CA GLN A 128 3.35 2.70 -0.71
C GLN A 128 2.60 1.52 -1.34
N THR A 129 1.55 1.75 -2.16
CA THR A 129 0.91 0.65 -2.90
C THR A 129 1.82 0.05 -3.96
N VAL A 130 2.67 0.85 -4.60
CA VAL A 130 3.69 0.36 -5.54
C VAL A 130 4.74 -0.46 -4.79
N VAL A 131 5.17 -0.01 -3.61
CA VAL A 131 6.09 -0.75 -2.73
C VAL A 131 5.47 -2.08 -2.30
N GLY A 132 4.24 -2.08 -1.80
CA GLY A 132 3.54 -3.29 -1.36
C GLY A 132 3.31 -4.29 -2.49
N GLY A 133 2.86 -3.82 -3.64
CA GLY A 133 2.65 -4.66 -4.84
C GLY A 133 3.96 -5.22 -5.39
N GLY A 134 5.01 -4.40 -5.47
CA GLY A 134 6.35 -4.85 -5.86
C GLY A 134 6.88 -5.92 -4.92
N ALA A 135 6.80 -5.69 -3.61
CA ALA A 135 7.21 -6.65 -2.59
C ALA A 135 6.45 -7.99 -2.71
N ALA A 136 5.13 -7.94 -2.94
CA ALA A 136 4.31 -9.13 -3.12
C ALA A 136 4.78 -9.95 -4.33
N TYR A 137 5.06 -9.33 -5.48
CA TYR A 137 5.58 -10.04 -6.65
C TYR A 137 6.98 -10.60 -6.42
N MET A 138 7.85 -9.92 -5.69
CA MET A 138 9.17 -10.46 -5.34
C MET A 138 9.05 -11.72 -4.46
N LEU A 139 8.10 -11.75 -3.53
CA LEU A 139 7.83 -12.94 -2.73
C LEU A 139 7.19 -14.07 -3.54
N MET A 140 6.26 -13.74 -4.45
CA MET A 140 5.67 -14.73 -5.36
C MET A 140 6.71 -15.41 -6.24
N ALA A 141 7.75 -14.69 -6.65
CA ALA A 141 8.83 -15.23 -7.46
C ALA A 141 9.63 -16.36 -6.79
N LEU A 142 9.47 -16.60 -5.48
CA LEU A 142 10.04 -17.76 -4.78
C LEU A 142 9.33 -19.09 -5.13
N VAL A 143 8.06 -19.03 -5.54
CA VAL A 143 7.21 -20.22 -5.69
C VAL A 143 6.64 -20.36 -7.10
N MET A 144 6.82 -19.35 -7.95
CA MET A 144 6.33 -19.37 -9.33
C MET A 144 7.19 -18.51 -10.25
N ASP A 145 7.23 -18.86 -11.53
CA ASP A 145 7.93 -18.06 -12.54
C ASP A 145 7.15 -16.79 -12.85
N VAL A 146 7.68 -15.66 -12.41
CA VAL A 146 7.08 -14.34 -12.65
C VAL A 146 7.69 -13.74 -13.92
N PRO A 147 6.90 -13.52 -14.97
CA PRO A 147 7.39 -12.88 -16.19
C PRO A 147 7.81 -11.45 -15.90
N GLU A 148 8.71 -10.92 -16.71
CA GLU A 148 9.19 -9.53 -16.57
C GLU A 148 9.75 -9.20 -15.17
N ALA A 149 10.38 -10.16 -14.51
CA ALA A 149 10.88 -9.98 -13.13
C ALA A 149 11.81 -8.76 -13.00
N ALA A 150 12.66 -8.48 -13.98
CA ALA A 150 13.55 -7.32 -13.99
C ALA A 150 12.74 -6.01 -14.05
N THR A 151 11.71 -5.94 -14.91
CA THR A 151 10.82 -4.79 -15.02
C THR A 151 10.09 -4.52 -13.70
N LEU A 152 9.59 -5.58 -13.04
CA LEU A 152 8.94 -5.49 -11.73
C LEU A 152 9.91 -5.04 -10.63
N GLN A 153 11.17 -5.51 -10.66
CA GLN A 153 12.23 -5.04 -9.74
C GLN A 153 12.51 -3.55 -9.92
N TRP A 154 12.57 -3.04 -11.15
CA TRP A 154 12.73 -1.61 -11.42
C TRP A 154 11.54 -0.78 -10.94
N VAL A 155 10.31 -1.25 -11.14
CA VAL A 155 9.10 -0.59 -10.64
C VAL A 155 9.10 -0.57 -9.11
N PHE A 156 9.48 -1.67 -8.47
CA PHE A 156 9.59 -1.73 -7.02
C PHE A 156 10.68 -0.78 -6.48
N LEU A 157 11.84 -0.74 -7.12
CA LEU A 157 12.92 0.19 -6.79
C LEU A 157 12.47 1.65 -6.93
N ALA A 158 11.79 1.99 -8.01
CA ALA A 158 11.20 3.32 -8.21
C ALA A 158 10.20 3.68 -7.10
N GLY A 159 9.36 2.70 -6.69
CA GLY A 159 8.44 2.85 -5.57
C GLY A 159 9.15 3.17 -4.25
N LEU A 160 10.20 2.43 -3.92
CA LEU A 160 11.02 2.67 -2.71
C LEU A 160 11.66 4.05 -2.71
N VAL A 161 12.27 4.44 -3.83
CA VAL A 161 12.93 5.75 -3.98
C VAL A 161 11.90 6.88 -3.88
N ALA A 162 10.79 6.78 -4.59
CA ALA A 162 9.74 7.80 -4.55
C ALA A 162 9.14 7.95 -3.15
N ASN A 163 8.85 6.83 -2.47
CA ASN A 163 8.36 6.85 -1.09
C ASN A 163 9.38 7.51 -0.13
N ALA A 164 10.67 7.15 -0.24
CA ALA A 164 11.73 7.75 0.56
C ALA A 164 11.87 9.26 0.32
N LEU A 165 11.79 9.71 -0.94
CA LEU A 165 11.87 11.12 -1.29
C LEU A 165 10.67 11.91 -0.75
N LEU A 166 9.45 11.38 -0.84
CA LEU A 166 8.25 12.03 -0.32
C LEU A 166 8.32 12.18 1.21
N VAL A 167 8.71 11.12 1.93
CA VAL A 167 8.90 11.20 3.38
C VAL A 167 10.05 12.15 3.75
N ALA A 168 11.11 12.22 2.94
CA ALA A 168 12.19 13.19 3.16
C ALA A 168 11.71 14.64 2.93
N VAL A 169 10.83 14.87 1.96
CA VAL A 169 10.18 16.18 1.74
C VAL A 169 9.26 16.52 2.93
N GLU A 170 8.44 15.58 3.37
CA GLU A 170 7.58 15.75 4.54
C GLU A 170 8.39 16.11 5.80
N THR A 171 9.43 15.35 6.10
CA THR A 171 10.20 15.54 7.34
C THR A 171 11.10 16.77 7.35
N ARG A 172 11.40 17.36 6.19
CA ARG A 172 12.26 18.56 6.03
C ARG A 172 11.50 19.81 5.60
N GLY A 173 10.19 19.68 5.32
CA GLY A 173 9.35 20.79 4.90
C GLY A 173 9.17 21.88 5.96
N LYS A 174 8.52 22.97 5.55
CA LYS A 174 8.06 24.01 6.49
C LYS A 174 6.63 23.68 6.89
N HIS A 175 6.39 23.55 8.18
CA HIS A 175 5.12 23.07 8.72
C HIS A 175 4.59 23.97 9.84
N SER A 176 3.33 23.74 10.21
CA SER A 176 2.77 24.30 11.44
C SER A 176 3.57 23.84 12.66
N ARG A 177 3.39 24.52 13.79
CA ARG A 177 4.07 24.14 15.05
C ARG A 177 3.74 22.70 15.46
N HIS A 178 2.49 22.28 15.35
CA HIS A 178 2.04 20.94 15.75
C HIS A 178 2.61 19.86 14.82
N VAL A 179 2.61 20.09 13.50
CA VAL A 179 3.26 19.16 12.55
C VAL A 179 4.76 19.03 12.84
N THR A 180 5.44 20.15 13.10
CA THR A 180 6.88 20.14 13.47
C THR A 180 7.13 19.31 14.73
N MET A 181 6.28 19.42 15.75
CA MET A 181 6.37 18.61 16.97
C MET A 181 6.14 17.12 16.69
N ALA A 182 5.16 16.76 15.86
CA ALA A 182 4.88 15.38 15.47
C ALA A 182 6.04 14.77 14.66
N ILE A 183 6.62 15.53 13.72
CA ILE A 183 7.81 15.11 12.95
C ILE A 183 9.03 14.95 13.87
N ALA A 184 9.19 15.81 14.87
CA ALA A 184 10.26 15.67 15.86
C ALA A 184 10.08 14.39 16.70
N ASP A 185 8.84 14.05 17.10
CA ASP A 185 8.55 12.77 17.78
C ASP A 185 8.84 11.57 16.87
N LEU A 186 8.43 11.65 15.59
CA LEU A 186 8.68 10.63 14.58
C LEU A 186 10.17 10.35 14.38
N THR A 187 10.98 11.40 14.24
CA THR A 187 12.39 11.29 13.79
C THR A 187 13.41 11.26 14.93
N GLN A 188 13.11 11.89 16.06
CA GLN A 188 14.04 12.10 17.18
C GLN A 188 13.47 11.70 18.53
N GLY A 189 12.13 11.65 18.66
CA GLY A 189 11.40 11.37 19.89
C GLY A 189 11.07 9.90 20.09
N GLY A 190 9.85 9.63 20.58
CA GLY A 190 9.38 8.32 20.97
C GLY A 190 9.30 7.29 19.83
N GLN A 191 9.07 7.75 18.60
CA GLN A 191 8.92 6.89 17.43
C GLN A 191 10.24 6.68 16.64
N LYS A 192 11.32 7.32 17.06
CA LYS A 192 12.65 7.26 16.40
C LYS A 192 13.12 5.84 16.09
N GLY A 193 12.84 4.88 16.97
CA GLY A 193 13.23 3.48 16.77
C GLY A 193 12.56 2.86 15.54
N LEU A 194 11.24 3.00 15.43
CA LEU A 194 10.45 2.53 14.30
C LEU A 194 10.81 3.26 13.01
N PHE A 195 11.01 4.57 13.09
CA PHE A 195 11.45 5.37 11.94
C PHE A 195 12.82 4.90 11.41
N LYS A 196 13.77 4.58 12.29
CA LYS A 196 15.07 4.01 11.89
C LYS A 196 14.90 2.63 11.25
N ILE A 197 14.01 1.77 11.77
CA ILE A 197 13.70 0.47 11.15
C ILE A 197 13.22 0.70 9.71
N TRP A 198 12.32 1.65 9.49
CA TRP A 198 11.88 1.99 8.15
C TRP A 198 13.02 2.48 7.26
N VAL A 199 13.88 3.39 7.73
CA VAL A 199 15.01 3.91 6.94
C VAL A 199 15.95 2.78 6.51
N PHE A 200 16.35 1.92 7.43
CA PHE A 200 17.36 0.90 7.17
C PHE A 200 16.74 -0.38 6.58
N ALA A 201 15.73 -0.95 7.20
CA ALA A 201 15.12 -2.20 6.75
C ALA A 201 14.01 -1.98 5.70
N GLY A 202 13.32 -0.82 5.72
CA GLY A 202 12.25 -0.51 4.78
C GLY A 202 12.73 0.11 3.47
N ILE A 203 13.88 0.80 3.48
CA ILE A 203 14.39 1.51 2.30
C ILE A 203 15.81 1.05 1.93
N ALA A 204 16.81 1.26 2.81
CA ALA A 204 18.21 1.04 2.44
C ALA A 204 18.51 -0.43 2.09
N ALA A 205 18.09 -1.36 2.92
CA ALA A 205 18.30 -2.79 2.67
C ALA A 205 17.57 -3.30 1.43
N PRO A 206 16.25 -3.01 1.21
CA PRO A 206 15.57 -3.40 -0.03
C PRO A 206 16.21 -2.83 -1.28
N VAL A 207 16.62 -1.55 -1.27
CA VAL A 207 17.31 -0.94 -2.41
C VAL A 207 18.62 -1.68 -2.72
N ALA A 208 19.46 -1.95 -1.71
CA ALA A 208 20.71 -2.67 -1.89
C ALA A 208 20.46 -4.10 -2.42
N LEU A 209 19.50 -4.82 -1.84
CA LEU A 209 19.15 -6.19 -2.25
C LEU A 209 18.58 -6.23 -3.67
N LEU A 210 17.77 -5.25 -4.09
CA LEU A 210 17.26 -5.15 -5.45
C LEU A 210 18.38 -4.87 -6.46
N LEU A 211 19.33 -4.00 -6.13
CA LEU A 211 20.49 -3.77 -6.99
C LEU A 211 21.31 -5.04 -7.16
N VAL A 212 21.53 -5.80 -6.08
CA VAL A 212 22.17 -7.13 -6.16
C VAL A 212 21.34 -8.09 -7.02
N ALA A 213 20.01 -8.12 -6.85
CA ALA A 213 19.13 -8.98 -7.65
C ALA A 213 19.22 -8.66 -9.14
N LEU A 214 19.21 -7.38 -9.49
CA LEU A 214 19.35 -6.92 -10.88
C LEU A 214 20.72 -7.29 -11.49
N LEU A 215 21.79 -7.20 -10.71
CA LEU A 215 23.13 -7.60 -11.15
C LEU A 215 23.27 -9.11 -11.36
N LEU A 216 22.58 -9.93 -10.55
CA LEU A 216 22.59 -11.40 -10.65
C LEU A 216 21.64 -11.92 -11.74
N GLY A 217 20.76 -11.09 -12.30
CA GLY A 217 19.80 -11.47 -13.34
C GLY A 217 18.91 -12.64 -12.89
N GLY A 218 18.86 -13.73 -13.67
CA GLY A 218 18.03 -14.91 -13.35
C GLY A 218 18.30 -15.56 -11.99
N ASN A 219 19.46 -15.34 -11.39
CA ASN A 219 19.81 -15.83 -10.05
C ASN A 219 19.44 -14.85 -8.93
N GLY A 220 18.79 -13.73 -9.26
CA GLY A 220 18.44 -12.66 -8.31
C GLY A 220 17.16 -12.86 -7.51
N THR A 221 16.48 -14.00 -7.63
CA THR A 221 15.18 -14.25 -6.98
C THR A 221 15.24 -14.15 -5.45
N ILE A 222 16.24 -14.77 -4.82
CA ILE A 222 16.37 -14.75 -3.34
C ILE A 222 16.63 -13.33 -2.82
N PRO A 223 17.62 -12.56 -3.29
CA PRO A 223 17.79 -11.18 -2.83
C PRO A 223 16.58 -10.30 -3.13
N ALA A 224 15.89 -10.49 -4.26
CA ALA A 224 14.65 -9.74 -4.54
C ALA A 224 13.52 -10.06 -3.54
N ALA A 225 13.36 -11.34 -3.18
CA ALA A 225 12.36 -11.74 -2.19
C ALA A 225 12.70 -11.21 -0.78
N LEU A 226 13.98 -11.24 -0.38
CA LEU A 226 14.44 -10.63 0.87
C LEU A 226 14.20 -9.12 0.88
N ALA A 227 14.40 -8.44 -0.26
CA ALA A 227 14.05 -7.04 -0.41
C ALA A 227 12.55 -6.81 -0.17
N GLY A 228 11.69 -7.65 -0.75
CA GLY A 228 10.24 -7.59 -0.55
C GLY A 228 9.83 -7.75 0.92
N ALA A 229 10.32 -8.80 1.57
CA ALA A 229 10.04 -9.06 2.99
C ALA A 229 10.52 -7.91 3.89
N SER A 230 11.73 -7.42 3.65
CA SER A 230 12.32 -6.31 4.41
C SER A 230 11.53 -5.01 4.22
N ALA A 231 11.13 -4.69 2.98
CA ALA A 231 10.33 -3.51 2.67
C ALA A 231 8.96 -3.54 3.38
N LEU A 232 8.26 -4.68 3.38
CA LEU A 232 6.97 -4.82 4.07
C LEU A 232 7.12 -4.62 5.58
N GLY A 233 8.15 -5.22 6.20
CA GLY A 233 8.43 -5.02 7.62
C GLY A 233 8.77 -3.57 7.96
N GLY A 234 9.55 -2.91 7.12
CA GLY A 234 9.88 -1.49 7.25
C GLY A 234 8.68 -0.59 7.06
N LEU A 235 7.82 -0.89 6.07
CA LEU A 235 6.59 -0.15 5.83
C LEU A 235 5.65 -0.22 7.05
N LEU A 236 5.45 -1.42 7.61
CA LEU A 236 4.67 -1.60 8.84
C LEU A 236 5.23 -0.77 10.00
N ALA A 237 6.56 -0.70 10.14
CA ALA A 237 7.21 0.11 11.16
C ALA A 237 6.94 1.62 10.94
N TYR A 238 7.01 2.10 9.69
CA TYR A 238 6.71 3.48 9.35
C TYR A 238 5.26 3.85 9.64
N GLU A 239 4.31 3.05 9.18
CA GLU A 239 2.88 3.29 9.41
C GLU A 239 2.56 3.38 10.90
N ASN A 240 3.10 2.45 11.70
CA ASN A 240 2.93 2.46 13.15
C ASN A 240 3.53 3.73 13.77
N ALA A 241 4.74 4.12 13.34
CA ALA A 241 5.40 5.32 13.83
C ALA A 241 4.62 6.60 13.47
N TYR A 242 4.15 6.68 12.21
CA TYR A 242 3.40 7.84 11.70
C TYR A 242 2.09 8.06 12.45
N VAL A 243 1.30 6.99 12.62
CA VAL A 243 0.04 7.06 13.37
C VAL A 243 0.28 7.52 14.82
N ARG A 244 1.29 6.93 15.50
CA ARG A 244 1.62 7.32 16.88
C ARG A 244 2.14 8.74 16.99
N ALA A 245 3.00 9.17 16.07
CA ALA A 245 3.52 10.53 16.05
C ALA A 245 2.38 11.56 15.89
N GLY A 246 1.41 11.30 15.02
CA GLY A 246 0.22 12.16 14.90
C GLY A 246 -0.66 12.19 16.15
N GLN A 247 -0.61 11.14 16.99
CA GLN A 247 -1.37 11.07 18.25
C GLN A 247 -0.61 11.68 19.45
N SER A 248 0.71 11.78 19.40
CA SER A 248 1.55 12.21 20.52
C SER A 248 1.46 13.70 20.82
N VAL A 249 1.05 14.51 19.84
CA VAL A 249 0.95 15.97 19.96
C VAL A 249 -0.43 16.35 20.51
N PRO A 250 -0.54 17.40 21.38
CA PRO A 250 -1.81 17.95 21.80
C PRO A 250 -2.69 18.32 20.60
N LEU A 251 -4.02 18.31 20.79
CA LEU A 251 -4.96 18.75 19.76
C LEU A 251 -4.74 20.24 19.48
N SER A 252 -4.74 20.61 18.21
CA SER A 252 -4.66 22.00 17.74
C SER A 252 -5.99 22.73 17.83
#